data_46b5eda7260543407560b4893e4a9393
#
_entry.id   46b5eda7260543407560b4893e4a9393
#
_cell.length_a   1.000
_cell.length_b   1.000
_cell.length_c   1.000
_cell.angle_alpha   90.00
_cell.angle_beta   90.00
_cell.angle_gamma   90.00
#
_symmetry.space_group_name_H-M   'P 1'
#
loop_
_entity.id
_entity.type
_entity.pdbx_description
1 polymer ?
#
loop_
_entity_poly.entity_id
_entity_poly.type
_entity_poly.pdbx_seq_one_letter_code
_entity_poly.pdbx_strand_id
1 'polypeptide(L)'
;CRTCTDMCSRHALGHPIDPHKVMRAVANHDLSDLSVFINAAYCSGWGICEKFACPQGVSPKSIIQQFKGGLRGAGIKVEKVEPAPVLEDRELRKLPVHRLAARLDLARYDKPAPFEDTTPVTKLVKIPMSQHIGAPATPVVSVGDQVAKGQLIGEPKDGLSVAIHCSIDGEVQKVTDRVVVVKGK
;
A
#
# COMPACT_ATOMS: atom_id res chain seq x y z
N CYS A 1 -3.38 17.04 -23.07
CA CYS A 1 -3.75 17.80 -21.87
C CYS A 1 -2.77 17.45 -20.74
N ARG A 2 -2.87 18.09 -19.58
CA ARG A 2 -2.01 17.81 -18.42
C ARG A 2 -2.80 17.54 -17.13
N THR A 3 -4.10 17.30 -17.22
CA THR A 3 -4.98 17.11 -16.05
C THR A 3 -4.47 16.04 -15.09
N CYS A 4 -3.86 14.96 -15.59
CA CYS A 4 -3.25 13.92 -14.77
C CYS A 4 -2.06 14.43 -13.93
N THR A 5 -1.32 15.44 -14.38
CA THR A 5 -0.26 16.11 -13.62
C THR A 5 -0.85 17.12 -12.64
N ASP A 6 -1.82 17.90 -13.09
CA ASP A 6 -2.47 18.92 -12.24
C ASP A 6 -3.16 18.29 -11.02
N MET A 7 -3.69 17.07 -11.17
CA MET A 7 -4.31 16.30 -10.08
C MET A 7 -3.31 15.41 -9.30
N CYS A 8 -2.05 15.39 -9.69
CA CYS A 8 -1.05 14.52 -9.03
C CYS A 8 -0.61 15.12 -7.70
N SER A 9 -0.89 14.44 -6.59
CA SER A 9 -0.48 14.88 -5.26
C SER A 9 1.04 14.96 -5.09
N ARG A 10 1.81 14.08 -5.74
CA ARG A 10 3.28 14.13 -5.71
C ARG A 10 3.83 15.34 -6.46
N HIS A 11 3.28 15.64 -7.63
CA HIS A 11 3.63 16.85 -8.38
C HIS A 11 3.29 18.11 -7.56
N ALA A 12 2.10 18.16 -6.97
CA ALA A 12 1.67 19.29 -6.14
C ALA A 12 2.54 19.51 -4.90
N LEU A 13 3.20 18.47 -4.40
CA LEU A 13 4.18 18.52 -3.29
C LEU A 13 5.60 18.82 -3.77
N GLY A 14 5.81 19.20 -5.03
CA GLY A 14 7.11 19.60 -5.57
C GLY A 14 8.00 18.44 -6.06
N HIS A 15 7.51 17.19 -6.02
CA HIS A 15 8.30 16.10 -6.60
C HIS A 15 8.39 16.19 -8.12
N PRO A 16 9.54 15.84 -8.73
CA PRO A 16 9.80 16.00 -10.16
C PRO A 16 9.09 14.94 -11.01
N ILE A 17 7.78 14.76 -10.83
CA ILE A 17 6.97 13.83 -11.59
C ILE A 17 5.87 14.54 -12.36
N ASP A 18 5.87 14.34 -13.67
CA ASP A 18 4.89 14.88 -14.62
C ASP A 18 4.18 13.74 -15.36
N PRO A 19 3.09 13.17 -14.83
CA PRO A 19 2.36 12.07 -15.49
C PRO A 19 2.04 12.32 -16.96
N HIS A 20 1.64 13.55 -17.33
CA HIS A 20 1.31 13.88 -18.73
C HIS A 20 2.53 13.79 -19.66
N LYS A 21 3.74 14.13 -19.18
CA LYS A 21 4.96 14.03 -20.00
C LYS A 21 5.29 12.57 -20.29
N VAL A 22 5.18 11.68 -19.28
CA VAL A 22 5.35 10.24 -19.49
C VAL A 22 4.39 9.73 -20.55
N MET A 23 3.10 10.11 -20.47
CA MET A 23 2.10 9.68 -21.45
C MET A 23 2.41 10.17 -22.87
N ARG A 24 2.87 11.42 -23.00
CA ARG A 24 3.24 11.98 -24.31
C ARG A 24 4.50 11.34 -24.89
N ALA A 25 5.52 11.15 -24.06
CA ALA A 25 6.76 10.50 -24.48
C ALA A 25 6.49 9.07 -24.99
N VAL A 26 5.68 8.30 -24.26
CA VAL A 26 5.29 6.94 -24.68
C VAL A 26 4.48 6.97 -25.99
N ALA A 27 3.47 7.87 -26.09
CA ALA A 27 2.62 7.94 -27.29
C ALA A 27 3.38 8.36 -28.56
N ASN A 28 4.43 9.16 -28.39
CA ASN A 28 5.22 9.69 -29.52
C ASN A 28 6.54 8.92 -29.72
N HIS A 29 6.80 7.86 -28.95
CA HIS A 29 8.08 7.13 -28.94
C HIS A 29 9.30 8.06 -28.73
N ASP A 30 9.12 9.10 -27.92
CA ASP A 30 10.11 10.14 -27.67
C ASP A 30 10.98 9.77 -26.47
N LEU A 31 12.26 9.53 -26.73
CA LEU A 31 13.29 9.20 -25.75
C LEU A 31 14.30 10.35 -25.58
N SER A 32 14.02 11.53 -26.09
CA SER A 32 14.95 12.69 -26.03
C SER A 32 15.22 13.15 -24.60
N ASP A 33 14.23 12.99 -23.68
CA ASP A 33 14.34 13.31 -22.27
C ASP A 33 14.07 12.08 -21.39
N LEU A 34 15.13 11.36 -21.03
CA LEU A 34 15.06 10.17 -20.19
C LEU A 34 14.63 10.49 -18.74
N SER A 35 14.79 11.74 -18.28
CA SER A 35 14.40 12.16 -16.93
C SER A 35 12.90 11.93 -16.68
N VAL A 36 12.09 12.06 -17.71
CA VAL A 36 10.64 11.80 -17.67
C VAL A 36 10.33 10.39 -17.18
N PHE A 37 11.09 9.40 -17.64
CA PHE A 37 10.91 7.99 -17.26
C PHE A 37 11.57 7.67 -15.92
N ILE A 38 12.74 8.25 -15.63
CA ILE A 38 13.44 8.10 -14.35
C ILE A 38 12.57 8.65 -13.21
N ASN A 39 11.94 9.79 -13.43
CA ASN A 39 11.04 10.42 -12.47
C ASN A 39 9.75 9.60 -12.18
N ALA A 40 9.47 8.54 -12.94
CA ALA A 40 8.43 7.57 -12.59
C ALA A 40 8.65 6.94 -11.19
N ALA A 41 9.89 6.91 -10.70
CA ALA A 41 10.22 6.45 -9.34
C ALA A 41 9.48 7.20 -8.23
N TYR A 42 9.14 8.47 -8.45
CA TYR A 42 8.40 9.30 -7.48
C TYR A 42 6.90 9.01 -7.43
N CYS A 43 6.37 8.16 -8.31
CA CYS A 43 4.96 7.81 -8.29
C CYS A 43 4.60 7.02 -7.02
N SER A 44 3.59 7.51 -6.28
CA SER A 44 3.05 6.82 -5.09
C SER A 44 2.02 5.72 -5.40
N GLY A 45 1.58 5.62 -6.66
CA GLY A 45 0.62 4.60 -7.08
C GLY A 45 -0.85 4.88 -6.73
N TRP A 46 -1.20 6.08 -6.31
CA TRP A 46 -2.57 6.44 -5.88
C TRP A 46 -3.64 6.21 -6.95
N GLY A 47 -3.32 6.47 -8.21
CA GLY A 47 -4.25 6.21 -9.31
C GLY A 47 -5.26 7.31 -9.62
N ILE A 48 -5.24 8.46 -8.95
CA ILE A 48 -6.14 9.60 -9.25
C ILE A 48 -5.97 10.06 -10.69
N CYS A 49 -4.74 10.09 -11.21
CA CYS A 49 -4.42 10.44 -12.60
C CYS A 49 -5.13 9.54 -13.61
N GLU A 50 -5.41 8.30 -13.25
CA GLU A 50 -6.05 7.29 -14.09
C GLU A 50 -7.56 7.22 -13.85
N LYS A 51 -7.98 7.12 -12.58
CA LYS A 51 -9.37 6.85 -12.24
C LYS A 51 -10.27 8.10 -12.27
N PHE A 52 -9.69 9.26 -12.08
CA PHE A 52 -10.45 10.51 -11.99
C PHE A 52 -10.01 11.57 -13.00
N ALA A 53 -8.70 11.84 -13.09
CA ALA A 53 -8.18 13.00 -13.82
C ALA A 53 -8.18 12.82 -15.35
N CYS A 54 -8.02 11.58 -15.85
CA CYS A 54 -7.89 11.36 -17.28
C CYS A 54 -9.24 11.40 -18.02
N PRO A 55 -9.53 12.45 -18.84
CA PRO A 55 -10.78 12.52 -19.60
C PRO A 55 -10.80 11.53 -20.77
N GLN A 56 -9.64 11.02 -21.20
CA GLN A 56 -9.51 10.06 -22.29
C GLN A 56 -9.58 8.60 -21.84
N GLY A 57 -9.69 8.34 -20.53
CA GLY A 57 -9.75 6.98 -20.01
C GLY A 57 -8.46 6.15 -20.16
N VAL A 58 -7.33 6.77 -20.56
CA VAL A 58 -6.03 6.09 -20.59
C VAL A 58 -5.50 5.92 -19.18
N SER A 59 -4.50 5.05 -18.99
CA SER A 59 -4.03 4.60 -17.67
C SER A 59 -2.64 5.15 -17.30
N PRO A 60 -2.48 6.45 -16.96
CA PRO A 60 -1.18 7.03 -16.64
C PRO A 60 -0.46 6.33 -15.50
N LYS A 61 -1.17 6.00 -14.42
CA LYS A 61 -0.58 5.27 -13.28
C LYS A 61 -0.02 3.92 -13.72
N SER A 62 -0.77 3.16 -14.50
CA SER A 62 -0.36 1.81 -14.93
C SER A 62 0.91 1.86 -15.77
N ILE A 63 1.00 2.80 -16.71
CA ILE A 63 2.21 3.01 -17.52
C ILE A 63 3.39 3.47 -16.66
N ILE A 64 3.19 4.44 -15.77
CA ILE A 64 4.24 4.93 -14.86
C ILE A 64 4.76 3.80 -13.95
N GLN A 65 3.87 2.92 -13.47
CA GLN A 65 4.28 1.78 -12.63
C GLN A 65 5.11 0.76 -13.40
N GLN A 66 4.89 0.57 -14.72
CA GLN A 66 5.74 -0.27 -15.55
C GLN A 66 7.17 0.29 -15.63
N PHE A 67 7.34 1.60 -15.86
CA PHE A 67 8.68 2.24 -15.85
C PHE A 67 9.32 2.15 -14.46
N LYS A 68 8.55 2.42 -13.40
CA LYS A 68 9.06 2.28 -12.02
C LYS A 68 9.50 0.84 -11.72
N GLY A 69 8.77 -0.16 -12.19
CA GLY A 69 9.13 -1.57 -12.10
C GLY A 69 10.39 -1.90 -12.90
N GLY A 70 10.49 -1.37 -14.13
CA GLY A 70 11.65 -1.54 -15.00
C GLY A 70 12.93 -0.94 -14.40
N LEU A 71 12.87 0.28 -13.87
CA LEU A 71 14.00 0.90 -13.17
C LEU A 71 14.50 0.04 -12.00
N ARG A 72 13.56 -0.48 -11.20
CA ARG A 72 13.87 -1.36 -10.07
C ARG A 72 14.47 -2.69 -10.53
N GLY A 73 13.89 -3.29 -11.58
CA GLY A 73 14.38 -4.55 -12.18
C GLY A 73 15.78 -4.42 -12.79
N ALA A 74 16.09 -3.25 -13.37
CA ALA A 74 17.42 -2.93 -13.89
C ALA A 74 18.43 -2.50 -12.80
N GLY A 75 18.04 -2.48 -11.52
CA GLY A 75 18.90 -2.06 -10.43
C GLY A 75 19.23 -0.55 -10.41
N ILE A 76 18.50 0.26 -11.19
CA ILE A 76 18.72 1.69 -11.28
C ILE A 76 18.22 2.35 -9.99
N LYS A 77 19.15 2.90 -9.21
CA LYS A 77 18.85 3.71 -8.03
C LYS A 77 18.62 5.14 -8.46
N VAL A 78 17.40 5.62 -8.24
CA VAL A 78 17.07 7.03 -8.48
C VAL A 78 17.48 7.84 -7.26
N GLU A 79 18.33 8.84 -7.47
CA GLU A 79 18.77 9.73 -6.41
C GLU A 79 17.57 10.49 -5.82
N LYS A 80 17.62 10.69 -4.51
CA LYS A 80 16.63 11.53 -3.84
C LYS A 80 16.92 12.99 -4.18
N VAL A 81 15.99 13.62 -4.87
CA VAL A 81 16.01 15.04 -5.14
C VAL A 81 15.15 15.75 -4.09
N GLU A 82 15.65 16.85 -3.54
CA GLU A 82 14.84 17.71 -2.69
C GLU A 82 13.63 18.23 -3.48
N PRO A 83 12.41 18.10 -2.94
CA PRO A 83 11.23 18.59 -3.61
C PRO A 83 11.31 20.11 -3.82
N ALA A 84 10.83 20.60 -4.95
CA ALA A 84 10.56 22.00 -5.15
C ALA A 84 9.51 22.51 -4.14
N PRO A 85 9.35 23.83 -3.94
CA PRO A 85 8.26 24.34 -3.11
C PRO A 85 6.90 23.78 -3.48
N VAL A 86 6.07 23.55 -2.47
CA VAL A 86 4.68 23.10 -2.65
C VAL A 86 3.93 24.10 -3.51
N LEU A 87 3.15 23.63 -4.48
CA LEU A 87 2.37 24.51 -5.35
C LEU A 87 1.35 25.31 -4.52
N GLU A 88 1.28 26.62 -4.76
CA GLU A 88 0.37 27.54 -4.05
C GLU A 88 -1.11 27.14 -4.22
N ASP A 89 -1.48 26.64 -5.40
CA ASP A 89 -2.83 26.21 -5.73
C ASP A 89 -3.16 24.76 -5.35
N ARG A 90 -2.27 24.09 -4.58
CA ARG A 90 -2.46 22.70 -4.15
C ARG A 90 -3.81 22.45 -3.47
N GLU A 91 -4.25 23.38 -2.62
CA GLU A 91 -5.53 23.24 -1.90
C GLU A 91 -6.73 23.23 -2.86
N LEU A 92 -6.66 23.99 -3.95
CA LEU A 92 -7.69 24.03 -4.98
C LEU A 92 -7.72 22.77 -5.86
N ARG A 93 -6.64 21.99 -5.86
CA ARG A 93 -6.51 20.76 -6.65
C ARG A 93 -6.88 19.49 -5.89
N LYS A 94 -7.28 19.60 -4.63
CA LYS A 94 -7.73 18.46 -3.83
C LYS A 94 -9.05 17.91 -4.37
N LEU A 95 -9.09 16.60 -4.55
CA LEU A 95 -10.30 15.90 -4.96
C LEU A 95 -11.22 15.67 -3.75
N PRO A 96 -12.45 16.18 -3.75
CA PRO A 96 -13.42 15.89 -2.71
C PRO A 96 -13.72 14.38 -2.63
N VAL A 97 -13.67 13.81 -1.43
CA VAL A 97 -13.82 12.35 -1.20
C VAL A 97 -15.14 11.82 -1.78
N HIS A 98 -16.25 12.55 -1.61
CA HIS A 98 -17.56 12.13 -2.13
C HIS A 98 -17.57 12.00 -3.66
N ARG A 99 -16.83 12.86 -4.38
CA ARG A 99 -16.71 12.77 -5.85
C ARG A 99 -15.90 11.55 -6.25
N LEU A 100 -14.84 11.22 -5.50
CA LEU A 100 -14.07 10.01 -5.75
C LEU A 100 -14.91 8.77 -5.46
N ALA A 101 -15.63 8.74 -4.33
CA ALA A 101 -16.53 7.65 -3.97
C ALA A 101 -17.61 7.42 -5.06
N ALA A 102 -18.21 8.49 -5.56
CA ALA A 102 -19.17 8.40 -6.66
C ALA A 102 -18.54 7.85 -7.95
N ARG A 103 -17.33 8.32 -8.30
CA ARG A 103 -16.59 7.83 -9.49
C ARG A 103 -16.22 6.36 -9.41
N LEU A 104 -16.01 5.84 -8.20
CA LEU A 104 -15.66 4.43 -7.92
C LEU A 104 -16.90 3.56 -7.65
N ASP A 105 -18.10 4.10 -7.76
CA ASP A 105 -19.37 3.44 -7.41
C ASP A 105 -19.43 2.95 -5.94
N LEU A 106 -18.79 3.70 -5.05
CA LEU A 106 -18.72 3.40 -3.61
C LEU A 106 -19.75 4.18 -2.78
N ALA A 107 -20.44 5.19 -3.35
CA ALA A 107 -21.37 6.03 -2.62
C ALA A 107 -22.51 5.23 -1.95
N ARG A 108 -22.94 4.12 -2.53
CA ARG A 108 -23.96 3.21 -1.96
C ARG A 108 -23.51 2.50 -0.69
N TYR A 109 -22.21 2.42 -0.45
CA TYR A 109 -21.61 1.80 0.74
C TYR A 109 -21.22 2.82 1.81
N ASP A 110 -21.33 4.13 1.52
CA ASP A 110 -21.05 5.22 2.47
C ASP A 110 -22.22 5.36 3.44
N LYS A 111 -22.25 4.46 4.41
CA LYS A 111 -23.26 4.35 5.46
C LYS A 111 -22.60 4.42 6.81
N PRO A 112 -23.29 4.96 7.84
CA PRO A 112 -22.80 4.89 9.20
C PRO A 112 -22.46 3.45 9.58
N ALA A 113 -21.28 3.23 10.11
CA ALA A 113 -20.81 1.95 10.64
C ALA A 113 -20.45 2.13 12.12
N PRO A 114 -21.46 2.12 13.02
CA PRO A 114 -21.20 2.27 14.46
C PRO A 114 -20.33 1.12 14.94
N PHE A 115 -19.41 1.44 15.84
CA PHE A 115 -18.59 0.42 16.46
C PHE A 115 -19.46 -0.46 17.38
N GLU A 116 -19.40 -1.77 17.16
CA GLU A 116 -20.00 -2.77 18.05
C GLU A 116 -18.88 -3.51 18.75
N ASP A 117 -18.84 -3.43 20.08
CA ASP A 117 -17.85 -4.17 20.89
C ASP A 117 -18.31 -5.61 21.10
N THR A 118 -18.34 -6.36 19.99
CA THR A 118 -18.65 -7.79 20.00
C THR A 118 -17.38 -8.59 19.79
N THR A 119 -17.01 -9.42 20.79
CA THR A 119 -15.92 -10.37 20.63
C THR A 119 -16.49 -11.71 20.20
N PRO A 120 -16.27 -12.17 18.95
CA PRO A 120 -16.77 -13.46 18.50
C PRO A 120 -16.12 -14.60 19.29
N VAL A 121 -16.93 -15.56 19.72
CA VAL A 121 -16.44 -16.81 20.32
C VAL A 121 -15.86 -17.69 19.21
N THR A 122 -14.56 -17.86 19.23
CA THR A 122 -13.84 -18.59 18.18
C THR A 122 -13.28 -19.91 18.73
N LYS A 123 -13.68 -21.04 18.12
CA LYS A 123 -13.24 -22.37 18.56
C LYS A 123 -11.85 -22.75 18.06
N LEU A 124 -11.39 -22.14 16.98
CA LEU A 124 -10.08 -22.44 16.38
C LEU A 124 -9.54 -21.20 15.69
N VAL A 125 -8.29 -20.86 15.95
CA VAL A 125 -7.58 -19.78 15.26
C VAL A 125 -6.31 -20.30 14.61
N LYS A 126 -5.99 -19.75 13.45
CA LYS A 126 -4.71 -19.95 12.75
C LYS A 126 -3.98 -18.62 12.74
N ILE A 127 -2.90 -18.51 13.49
CA ILE A 127 -2.14 -17.27 13.69
C ILE A 127 -0.91 -17.32 12.82
N PRO A 128 -0.83 -16.54 11.72
CA PRO A 128 0.35 -16.53 10.88
C PRO A 128 1.53 -15.86 11.59
N MET A 129 2.74 -16.37 11.38
CA MET A 129 3.98 -15.80 11.90
C MET A 129 4.46 -14.60 11.07
N SER A 130 3.87 -14.36 9.91
CA SER A 130 4.12 -13.19 9.06
C SER A 130 2.82 -12.41 8.89
N GLN A 131 2.71 -11.27 9.59
CA GLN A 131 1.52 -10.38 9.56
C GLN A 131 1.86 -8.96 9.10
N HIS A 132 3.10 -8.73 8.67
CA HIS A 132 3.60 -7.42 8.24
C HIS A 132 4.67 -7.57 7.15
N ILE A 133 5.20 -6.43 6.66
CA ILE A 133 6.18 -6.40 5.56
C ILE A 133 7.59 -6.90 5.96
N GLY A 134 7.88 -6.98 7.26
CA GLY A 134 9.18 -7.41 7.78
C GLY A 134 9.37 -8.92 7.83
N ALA A 135 10.45 -9.36 8.49
CA ALA A 135 10.76 -10.76 8.68
C ALA A 135 9.71 -11.48 9.55
N PRO A 136 9.30 -12.71 9.21
CA PRO A 136 8.39 -13.50 10.03
C PRO A 136 8.93 -13.73 11.45
N ALA A 137 8.06 -13.73 12.44
CA ALA A 137 8.40 -14.13 13.81
C ALA A 137 8.75 -15.63 13.89
N THR A 138 9.56 -16.00 14.89
CA THR A 138 9.90 -17.39 15.17
C THR A 138 8.97 -17.93 16.25
N PRO A 139 8.22 -19.04 16.03
CA PRO A 139 7.37 -19.64 17.05
C PRO A 139 8.18 -20.04 18.31
N VAL A 140 7.62 -19.74 19.49
CA VAL A 140 8.23 -20.05 20.79
C VAL A 140 7.36 -20.98 21.66
N VAL A 141 6.32 -21.58 21.04
CA VAL A 141 5.41 -22.52 21.69
C VAL A 141 5.47 -23.88 21.00
N SER A 142 5.09 -24.92 21.72
CA SER A 142 5.03 -26.31 21.26
C SER A 142 3.60 -26.82 21.16
N VAL A 143 3.38 -27.89 20.39
CA VAL A 143 2.07 -28.56 20.31
C VAL A 143 1.71 -29.13 21.69
N GLY A 144 0.50 -28.88 22.16
CA GLY A 144 0.00 -29.26 23.49
C GLY A 144 0.13 -28.15 24.54
N ASP A 145 0.85 -27.08 24.28
CA ASP A 145 0.98 -25.97 25.22
C ASP A 145 -0.38 -25.28 25.46
N GLN A 146 -0.66 -24.96 26.73
CA GLN A 146 -1.79 -24.10 27.10
C GLN A 146 -1.36 -22.64 26.99
N VAL A 147 -2.06 -21.88 26.20
CA VAL A 147 -1.77 -20.45 25.94
C VAL A 147 -2.93 -19.56 26.35
N ALA A 148 -2.62 -18.39 26.86
CA ALA A 148 -3.60 -17.38 27.19
C ALA A 148 -3.70 -16.31 26.09
N LYS A 149 -4.85 -15.66 26.00
CA LYS A 149 -5.03 -14.47 25.15
C LYS A 149 -4.00 -13.40 25.52
N GLY A 150 -3.28 -12.89 24.52
CA GLY A 150 -2.19 -11.93 24.72
C GLY A 150 -0.82 -12.55 25.03
N GLN A 151 -0.73 -13.86 25.24
CA GLN A 151 0.56 -14.53 25.47
C GLN A 151 1.42 -14.50 24.21
N LEU A 152 2.74 -14.27 24.39
CA LEU A 152 3.72 -14.35 23.30
C LEU A 152 3.78 -15.79 22.75
N ILE A 153 3.61 -15.93 21.44
CA ILE A 153 3.69 -17.20 20.71
C ILE A 153 4.70 -17.16 19.56
N GLY A 154 5.20 -15.98 19.22
CA GLY A 154 6.25 -15.81 18.22
C GLY A 154 7.16 -14.64 18.56
N GLU A 155 8.46 -14.91 18.67
CA GLU A 155 9.48 -13.89 18.89
C GLU A 155 9.89 -13.18 17.61
N PRO A 156 10.11 -11.85 17.65
CA PRO A 156 10.62 -11.10 16.51
C PRO A 156 12.05 -11.53 16.17
N LYS A 157 12.40 -11.47 14.90
CA LYS A 157 13.79 -11.58 14.43
C LYS A 157 14.48 -10.22 14.43
N ASP A 158 15.79 -10.23 14.27
CA ASP A 158 16.57 -9.00 14.12
C ASP A 158 16.09 -8.16 12.94
N GLY A 159 16.16 -6.84 13.09
CA GLY A 159 15.73 -5.87 12.09
C GLY A 159 14.23 -5.57 12.16
N LEU A 160 13.58 -5.43 11.00
CA LEU A 160 12.15 -5.14 10.92
C LEU A 160 11.35 -6.43 11.17
N SER A 161 10.93 -6.64 12.39
CA SER A 161 10.08 -7.76 12.81
C SER A 161 9.28 -7.36 14.05
N VAL A 162 8.17 -8.03 14.34
CA VAL A 162 7.34 -7.79 15.52
C VAL A 162 6.95 -9.11 16.19
N ALA A 163 6.76 -9.05 17.52
CA ALA A 163 6.25 -10.17 18.31
C ALA A 163 4.81 -10.52 17.92
N ILE A 164 4.50 -11.81 17.93
CA ILE A 164 3.15 -12.33 17.64
C ILE A 164 2.57 -12.91 18.94
N HIS A 165 1.33 -12.52 19.24
CA HIS A 165 0.63 -12.90 20.44
C HIS A 165 -0.60 -13.74 20.13
N CYS A 166 -0.99 -14.61 21.05
CA CYS A 166 -2.18 -15.42 20.93
C CYS A 166 -3.46 -14.56 21.06
N SER A 167 -4.44 -14.82 20.23
CA SER A 167 -5.70 -14.05 20.21
C SER A 167 -6.81 -14.64 21.08
N ILE A 168 -6.68 -15.89 21.54
CA ILE A 168 -7.66 -16.62 22.37
C ILE A 168 -6.95 -17.45 23.45
N ASP A 169 -7.67 -17.79 24.51
CA ASP A 169 -7.23 -18.83 25.45
C ASP A 169 -7.46 -20.20 24.83
N GLY A 170 -6.49 -21.10 24.97
CA GLY A 170 -6.63 -22.43 24.37
C GLY A 170 -5.38 -23.28 24.39
N GLU A 171 -5.43 -24.35 23.60
CA GLU A 171 -4.36 -25.32 23.45
C GLU A 171 -3.76 -25.26 22.04
N VAL A 172 -2.44 -25.27 21.94
CA VAL A 172 -1.71 -25.29 20.67
C VAL A 172 -1.85 -26.65 20.01
N GLN A 173 -2.52 -26.70 18.85
CA GLN A 173 -2.74 -27.93 18.10
C GLN A 173 -1.70 -28.19 17.02
N LYS A 174 -1.10 -27.15 16.49
CA LYS A 174 -0.09 -27.25 15.43
C LYS A 174 0.86 -26.06 15.47
N VAL A 175 2.13 -26.32 15.28
CA VAL A 175 3.18 -25.32 15.13
C VAL A 175 3.95 -25.61 13.86
N THR A 176 4.15 -24.58 13.06
CA THR A 176 5.06 -24.57 11.91
C THR A 176 5.80 -23.23 11.89
N ASP A 177 6.84 -23.11 11.09
CA ASP A 177 7.55 -21.84 10.84
C ASP A 177 6.65 -20.71 10.29
N ARG A 178 5.47 -21.05 9.76
CA ARG A 178 4.54 -20.11 9.13
C ARG A 178 3.29 -19.83 9.94
N VAL A 179 2.85 -20.76 10.77
CA VAL A 179 1.57 -20.66 11.47
C VAL A 179 1.55 -21.44 12.77
N VAL A 180 0.92 -20.86 13.78
CA VAL A 180 0.52 -21.53 15.02
C VAL A 180 -1.01 -21.66 15.01
N VAL A 181 -1.51 -22.87 15.30
CA VAL A 181 -2.95 -23.17 15.36
C VAL A 181 -3.32 -23.40 16.82
N VAL A 182 -4.29 -22.65 17.32
CA VAL A 182 -4.78 -22.75 18.70
C VAL A 182 -6.25 -23.09 18.69
N LYS A 183 -6.62 -24.13 19.47
CA LYS A 183 -8.00 -24.52 19.72
C LYS A 183 -8.47 -23.84 21.00
N GLY A 184 -9.53 -23.04 20.91
CA GLY A 184 -10.16 -22.38 22.05
C GLY A 184 -10.78 -23.38 23.05
N LYS A 185 -10.86 -22.93 24.28
CA LYS A 185 -11.56 -23.66 25.34
C LYS A 185 -13.07 -23.66 25.14
#